data_b13349abba94dccffb64240057daafd5
#
_entry.id   b13349abba94dccffb64240057daafd5
#
_cell.length_a   1.000
_cell.length_b   1.000
_cell.length_c   1.000
_cell.angle_alpha   90.00
_cell.angle_beta   90.00
_cell.angle_gamma   90.00
#
_symmetry.space_group_name_H-M   'P 1'
#
loop_
_entity.id
_entity.type
_entity.pdbx_description
1 polymer ?
#
loop_
_entity_poly.entity_id
_entity_poly.type
_entity_poly.pdbx_seq_one_letter_code
_entity_poly.pdbx_strand_id
1 'polypeptide(L)'
;SATREVQAFIDMTKAINITQFKQALTNFDVGSQNFSVADIHGNIAYYTGAEVPIREDLQTMMAPDGVPPMFIRDGTGAHKNEWMPVSNPQTNQAEPHEIIPYDEMPQWENPDQGYFANANNDPIGVSLDNNVLNQLRPNGGLYYISQGGYSTYRMGRLDRLIQAKLANGGKVSVADMKAWQSNNQLLDAELIMPHILTAFNNAAAGDAWPGIAQFLADPRITATLDKFMTWDYSTPTGVAEGYDPFENPFALSPPSDTEIDNSVAATIYSMWRSMIVRNTLDATIKGVDQAIGQDVLAPQLPDSKRAINGLKHLLDSFPENQGVGASGINFFTNPQAPTPEDARDYVILASLKQALDLLASDEFTPAFRNSTDIMEYRWGKLHRITFTHPLGASLSVPNGLFGLSTIEGLQGVPRSGGYQVLDASGHSVRANSLNGFMFDAGSARRMVATMTDAGPVVEQIIPGGQSGVITDGALYVNQLFYWLTNNYLPLIIDPAVIEQIQVRMDEFIP
;
A
#
# COMPACT_ATOMS: atom_id res chain seq x y z
N SER A 1 -27.36 -0.41 19.47
CA SER A 1 -28.34 -0.54 18.38
C SER A 1 -27.75 -1.45 17.33
N ALA A 2 -28.55 -2.26 16.69
CA ALA A 2 -28.11 -2.99 15.51
C ALA A 2 -27.94 -1.97 14.37
N THR A 3 -26.87 -2.10 13.61
CA THR A 3 -26.57 -1.27 12.46
C THR A 3 -27.27 -1.81 11.21
N ARG A 4 -27.40 -1.01 10.15
CA ARG A 4 -28.24 -1.33 9.00
C ARG A 4 -27.46 -1.70 7.74
N GLU A 5 -26.14 -1.98 7.86
CA GLU A 5 -25.29 -2.29 6.72
C GLU A 5 -25.80 -3.47 5.87
N VAL A 6 -26.38 -4.49 6.53
CA VAL A 6 -27.00 -5.62 5.80
C VAL A 6 -28.14 -5.14 4.91
N GLN A 7 -28.97 -4.21 5.41
CA GLN A 7 -30.05 -3.62 4.61
C GLN A 7 -29.46 -2.77 3.47
N ALA A 8 -28.41 -1.97 3.75
CA ALA A 8 -27.73 -1.20 2.71
C ALA A 8 -27.23 -2.10 1.57
N PHE A 9 -26.57 -3.22 1.89
CA PHE A 9 -26.13 -4.18 0.87
C PHE A 9 -27.29 -4.80 0.08
N ILE A 10 -28.40 -5.16 0.74
CA ILE A 10 -29.59 -5.67 0.06
C ILE A 10 -30.15 -4.61 -0.91
N ASP A 11 -30.22 -3.35 -0.48
CA ASP A 11 -30.74 -2.26 -1.31
C ASP A 11 -29.80 -1.92 -2.47
N MET A 12 -28.48 -1.97 -2.24
CA MET A 12 -27.47 -1.84 -3.31
C MET A 12 -27.65 -2.92 -4.39
N THR A 13 -27.95 -4.17 -4.02
CA THR A 13 -28.17 -5.25 -5.01
C THR A 13 -29.42 -5.04 -5.85
N LYS A 14 -30.37 -4.23 -5.39
CA LYS A 14 -31.60 -3.87 -6.13
C LYS A 14 -31.46 -2.60 -6.94
N ALA A 15 -30.41 -1.81 -6.69
CA ALA A 15 -30.19 -0.55 -7.39
C ALA A 15 -29.89 -0.79 -8.88
N ILE A 16 -30.57 -0.06 -9.77
CA ILE A 16 -30.40 -0.15 -11.23
C ILE A 16 -29.68 1.07 -11.83
N ASN A 17 -29.33 2.04 -11.01
CA ASN A 17 -28.56 3.22 -11.39
C ASN A 17 -27.84 3.83 -10.18
N ILE A 18 -26.91 4.77 -10.44
CA ILE A 18 -26.12 5.42 -9.40
C ILE A 18 -26.97 6.17 -8.36
N THR A 19 -28.12 6.72 -8.75
CA THR A 19 -29.02 7.44 -7.83
C THR A 19 -29.65 6.50 -6.79
N GLN A 20 -30.15 5.33 -7.22
CA GLN A 20 -30.68 4.32 -6.30
C GLN A 20 -29.56 3.72 -5.42
N PHE A 21 -28.37 3.55 -5.96
CA PHE A 21 -27.21 3.10 -5.19
C PHE A 21 -26.87 4.12 -4.09
N LYS A 22 -26.81 5.41 -4.41
CA LYS A 22 -26.59 6.50 -3.43
C LYS A 22 -27.68 6.49 -2.33
N GLN A 23 -28.93 6.25 -2.70
CA GLN A 23 -30.01 6.15 -1.71
C GLN A 23 -29.82 4.94 -0.78
N ALA A 24 -29.36 3.80 -1.28
CA ALA A 24 -29.06 2.63 -0.46
C ALA A 24 -27.98 2.91 0.60
N LEU A 25 -27.01 3.78 0.29
CA LEU A 25 -25.93 4.18 1.19
C LEU A 25 -26.44 4.92 2.44
N THR A 26 -27.64 5.51 2.43
CA THR A 26 -28.22 6.16 3.62
C THR A 26 -28.57 5.17 4.75
N ASN A 27 -28.45 3.86 4.50
CA ASN A 27 -28.53 2.80 5.48
C ASN A 27 -27.16 2.23 5.88
N PHE A 28 -26.05 2.82 5.41
CA PHE A 28 -24.70 2.39 5.74
C PHE A 28 -24.16 3.21 6.92
N ASP A 29 -24.41 2.75 8.14
CA ASP A 29 -24.23 3.52 9.37
C ASP A 29 -22.78 3.53 9.85
N VAL A 30 -22.16 2.36 10.03
CA VAL A 30 -20.81 2.20 10.57
C VAL A 30 -19.91 1.36 9.68
N GLY A 31 -18.62 1.38 9.98
CA GLY A 31 -17.64 0.61 9.23
C GLY A 31 -17.06 1.33 8.01
N SER A 32 -17.39 2.57 7.81
CA SER A 32 -16.86 3.52 6.80
C SER A 32 -16.18 2.88 5.59
N GLN A 33 -16.83 2.89 4.44
CA GLN A 33 -16.33 2.29 3.20
C GLN A 33 -16.32 3.29 2.04
N ASN A 34 -15.42 3.04 1.10
CA ASN A 34 -15.39 3.73 -0.19
C ASN A 34 -16.07 2.85 -1.24
N PHE A 35 -17.07 3.40 -1.91
CA PHE A 35 -17.85 2.73 -2.93
C PHE A 35 -17.56 3.31 -4.30
N SER A 36 -17.23 2.43 -5.25
CA SER A 36 -17.11 2.76 -6.67
C SER A 36 -18.25 2.07 -7.41
N VAL A 37 -19.02 2.82 -8.18
CA VAL A 37 -20.16 2.30 -8.92
C VAL A 37 -20.14 2.81 -10.35
N ALA A 38 -20.55 1.95 -11.27
CA ALA A 38 -20.84 2.31 -12.66
C ALA A 38 -22.17 1.70 -13.09
N ASP A 39 -22.93 2.39 -13.94
CA ASP A 39 -24.18 1.88 -14.49
C ASP A 39 -24.13 1.68 -16.01
N ILE A 40 -25.13 1.01 -16.56
CA ILE A 40 -25.25 0.74 -17.99
C ILE A 40 -25.53 1.99 -18.83
N HIS A 41 -25.82 3.13 -18.20
CA HIS A 41 -26.04 4.41 -18.85
C HIS A 41 -24.75 5.21 -19.04
N GLY A 42 -23.61 4.63 -18.63
CA GLY A 42 -22.29 5.26 -18.74
C GLY A 42 -21.94 6.17 -17.56
N ASN A 43 -22.74 6.19 -16.51
CA ASN A 43 -22.42 6.96 -15.31
C ASN A 43 -21.42 6.22 -14.45
N ILE A 44 -20.52 6.99 -13.82
CA ILE A 44 -19.59 6.54 -12.79
C ILE A 44 -19.75 7.40 -11.54
N ALA A 45 -19.65 6.80 -10.37
CA ALA A 45 -19.71 7.54 -9.12
C ALA A 45 -18.79 6.91 -8.05
N TYR A 46 -18.30 7.78 -7.18
CA TYR A 46 -17.56 7.45 -5.98
C TYR A 46 -18.28 8.04 -4.77
N TYR A 47 -18.48 7.24 -3.75
CA TYR A 47 -19.10 7.67 -2.49
C TYR A 47 -18.31 7.14 -1.30
N THR A 48 -18.18 7.97 -0.27
CA THR A 48 -17.77 7.54 1.07
C THR A 48 -19.00 7.33 1.92
N GLY A 49 -19.28 6.08 2.33
CA GLY A 49 -20.45 5.74 3.14
C GLY A 49 -20.09 5.61 4.61
N ALA A 50 -20.73 6.36 5.47
CA ALA A 50 -20.80 6.23 6.91
C ALA A 50 -21.63 7.36 7.52
N GLU A 51 -22.18 7.16 8.72
CA GLU A 51 -22.66 8.24 9.59
C GLU A 51 -21.51 8.65 10.52
N VAL A 52 -20.92 9.83 10.28
CA VAL A 52 -19.76 10.34 11.03
C VAL A 52 -20.20 11.42 11.99
N PRO A 53 -20.27 11.16 13.32
CA PRO A 53 -20.72 12.15 14.28
C PRO A 53 -19.81 13.36 14.36
N ILE A 54 -20.39 14.54 14.56
CA ILE A 54 -19.69 15.81 14.66
C ILE A 54 -19.36 16.12 16.11
N ARG A 55 -18.11 16.58 16.34
CA ARG A 55 -17.64 17.03 17.66
C ARG A 55 -17.65 18.54 17.77
N GLU A 56 -18.06 19.06 18.94
CA GLU A 56 -18.20 20.49 19.18
C GLU A 56 -16.87 21.25 19.04
N ASP A 57 -15.77 20.67 19.50
CA ASP A 57 -14.44 21.27 19.49
C ASP A 57 -13.79 21.38 18.11
N LEU A 58 -14.38 20.72 17.09
CA LEU A 58 -13.87 20.75 15.71
C LEU A 58 -14.72 21.65 14.78
N GLN A 59 -15.70 22.39 15.32
CA GLN A 59 -16.61 23.19 14.49
C GLN A 59 -16.05 24.57 14.11
N THR A 60 -15.12 25.13 14.88
CA THR A 60 -14.50 26.45 14.63
C THR A 60 -13.00 26.29 14.47
N MET A 61 -12.57 25.52 13.49
CA MET A 61 -11.22 25.03 13.31
C MET A 61 -10.81 24.16 14.51
N MET A 62 -10.07 24.65 15.45
CA MET A 62 -9.84 24.00 16.72
C MET A 62 -10.18 25.02 17.80
N ALA A 63 -11.19 24.75 18.61
CA ALA A 63 -11.51 25.57 19.76
C ALA A 63 -10.29 25.68 20.71
N PRO A 64 -10.13 26.78 21.49
CA PRO A 64 -8.97 26.95 22.37
C PRO A 64 -8.73 25.78 23.33
N ASP A 65 -9.79 25.09 23.74
CA ASP A 65 -9.74 23.91 24.62
C ASP A 65 -9.95 22.60 23.83
N GLY A 66 -9.92 22.65 22.49
CA GLY A 66 -10.15 21.51 21.62
C GLY A 66 -8.98 20.55 21.57
N VAL A 67 -9.28 19.32 21.16
CA VAL A 67 -8.27 18.26 20.98
C VAL A 67 -8.10 18.01 19.48
N PRO A 68 -6.89 18.11 18.93
CA PRO A 68 -6.64 17.79 17.53
C PRO A 68 -7.15 16.40 17.18
N PRO A 69 -7.64 16.18 15.92
CA PRO A 69 -8.25 14.91 15.52
C PRO A 69 -7.37 13.67 15.75
N MET A 70 -6.03 13.83 15.72
CA MET A 70 -5.09 12.73 15.86
C MET A 70 -4.77 12.37 17.33
N PHE A 71 -5.21 13.15 18.31
CA PHE A 71 -4.90 12.90 19.72
C PHE A 71 -5.98 12.06 20.40
N ILE A 72 -5.56 11.34 21.45
CA ILE A 72 -6.49 10.61 22.32
C ILE A 72 -7.33 11.63 23.07
N ARG A 73 -8.64 11.41 23.07
CA ARG A 73 -9.61 12.26 23.75
C ARG A 73 -9.89 11.75 25.15
N ASP A 74 -10.04 12.68 26.08
CA ASP A 74 -10.46 12.39 27.44
C ASP A 74 -11.97 12.08 27.49
N GLY A 75 -12.31 10.84 27.78
CA GLY A 75 -13.71 10.38 27.91
C GLY A 75 -14.34 10.68 29.28
N THR A 76 -13.67 11.41 30.17
CA THR A 76 -14.19 11.72 31.53
C THR A 76 -15.10 12.94 31.57
N GLY A 77 -15.26 13.67 30.48
CA GLY A 77 -16.06 14.88 30.37
C GLY A 77 -15.40 16.13 30.97
N ALA A 78 -14.08 16.07 31.30
CA ALA A 78 -13.34 17.22 31.82
C ALA A 78 -13.06 18.28 30.74
N HIS A 79 -13.15 17.92 29.46
CA HIS A 79 -12.92 18.77 28.30
C HIS A 79 -14.10 18.72 27.31
N LYS A 80 -14.22 19.75 26.47
CA LYS A 80 -15.23 19.83 25.42
C LYS A 80 -14.88 18.85 24.28
N ASN A 81 -15.34 17.63 24.41
CA ASN A 81 -15.18 16.56 23.44
C ASN A 81 -16.51 15.94 23.06
N GLU A 82 -17.60 16.58 23.41
CA GLU A 82 -18.95 16.06 23.26
C GLU A 82 -19.33 15.92 21.78
N TRP A 83 -20.16 14.91 21.52
CA TRP A 83 -20.86 14.82 20.25
C TRP A 83 -21.95 15.90 20.21
N MET A 84 -22.11 16.56 19.08
CA MET A 84 -23.13 17.59 18.94
C MET A 84 -24.54 16.97 18.97
N PRO A 85 -25.50 17.59 19.67
CA PRO A 85 -26.89 17.17 19.54
C PRO A 85 -27.42 17.42 18.14
N VAL A 86 -28.33 16.57 17.65
CA VAL A 86 -28.92 16.69 16.33
C VAL A 86 -29.63 18.03 16.17
N SER A 87 -29.24 18.78 15.15
CA SER A 87 -29.88 20.04 14.72
C SER A 87 -30.31 20.00 13.26
N ASN A 88 -29.68 19.17 12.45
CA ASN A 88 -29.96 18.97 11.03
C ASN A 88 -30.00 17.48 10.67
N PRO A 89 -31.10 16.76 11.03
CA PRO A 89 -31.19 15.34 10.82
C PRO A 89 -31.15 15.00 9.33
N GLN A 90 -30.29 14.06 8.98
CA GLN A 90 -30.20 13.55 7.62
C GLN A 90 -31.28 12.49 7.35
N THR A 91 -31.63 12.31 6.08
CA THR A 91 -32.61 11.29 5.68
C THR A 91 -32.13 9.91 6.10
N ASN A 92 -32.98 9.15 6.82
CA ASN A 92 -32.68 7.83 7.37
C ASN A 92 -31.54 7.79 8.40
N GLN A 93 -31.13 8.90 8.99
CA GLN A 93 -30.09 8.92 10.01
C GLN A 93 -30.41 7.99 11.18
N ALA A 94 -29.48 7.12 11.55
CA ALA A 94 -29.56 6.23 12.71
C ALA A 94 -28.77 6.75 13.91
N GLU A 95 -27.69 7.48 13.66
CA GLU A 95 -26.83 8.06 14.71
C GLU A 95 -27.61 9.10 15.52
N PRO A 96 -27.64 9.01 16.87
CA PRO A 96 -28.42 9.93 17.71
C PRO A 96 -27.80 11.32 17.87
N HIS A 97 -26.63 11.57 17.28
CA HIS A 97 -25.93 12.84 17.30
C HIS A 97 -25.90 13.51 15.93
N GLU A 98 -25.53 14.78 15.86
CA GLU A 98 -25.31 15.46 14.60
C GLU A 98 -24.20 14.75 13.81
N ILE A 99 -24.43 14.49 12.54
CA ILE A 99 -23.45 13.86 11.65
C ILE A 99 -22.98 14.81 10.56
N ILE A 100 -21.84 14.50 9.95
CA ILE A 100 -21.44 15.16 8.71
C ILE A 100 -22.54 14.92 7.68
N PRO A 101 -23.14 15.97 7.09
CA PRO A 101 -24.18 15.80 6.07
C PRO A 101 -23.71 14.92 4.93
N TYR A 102 -24.59 14.08 4.38
CA TYR A 102 -24.20 13.12 3.34
C TYR A 102 -23.64 13.78 2.08
N ASP A 103 -24.05 15.01 1.78
CA ASP A 103 -23.55 15.81 0.65
C ASP A 103 -22.18 16.45 0.92
N GLU A 104 -21.75 16.54 2.19
CA GLU A 104 -20.41 16.96 2.55
C GLU A 104 -19.39 15.79 2.59
N MET A 105 -19.88 14.54 2.60
CA MET A 105 -18.96 13.40 2.54
C MET A 105 -18.26 13.34 1.19
N PRO A 106 -16.96 12.92 1.15
CA PRO A 106 -16.21 12.83 -0.12
C PRO A 106 -16.95 11.99 -1.16
N GLN A 107 -17.33 12.61 -2.26
CA GLN A 107 -18.08 11.96 -3.33
C GLN A 107 -17.88 12.66 -4.67
N TRP A 108 -18.01 11.90 -5.76
CA TRP A 108 -18.00 12.41 -7.12
C TRP A 108 -18.96 11.60 -7.98
N GLU A 109 -19.70 12.29 -8.84
CA GLU A 109 -20.56 11.72 -9.88
C GLU A 109 -20.12 12.30 -11.23
N ASN A 110 -19.79 11.45 -12.19
CA ASN A 110 -19.36 11.83 -13.55
C ASN A 110 -18.34 12.98 -13.55
N PRO A 111 -17.16 12.84 -12.90
CA PRO A 111 -16.19 13.91 -12.83
C PRO A 111 -15.70 14.31 -14.23
N ASP A 112 -15.44 15.61 -14.46
CA ASP A 112 -15.01 16.17 -15.76
C ASP A 112 -13.75 15.49 -16.33
N GLN A 113 -12.86 15.03 -15.46
CA GLN A 113 -11.66 14.25 -15.85
C GLN A 113 -11.98 12.86 -16.41
N GLY A 114 -13.22 12.38 -16.29
CA GLY A 114 -13.69 11.10 -16.83
C GLY A 114 -13.32 9.86 -16.01
N TYR A 115 -12.68 10.01 -14.87
CA TYR A 115 -12.34 8.92 -13.96
C TYR A 115 -12.24 9.39 -12.50
N PHE A 116 -12.25 8.46 -11.60
CA PHE A 116 -11.77 8.60 -10.22
C PHE A 116 -10.96 7.36 -9.85
N ALA A 117 -10.18 7.46 -8.78
CA ALA A 117 -9.39 6.34 -8.28
C ALA A 117 -9.31 6.38 -6.75
N ASN A 118 -9.24 5.20 -6.16
CA ASN A 118 -9.00 5.01 -4.74
C ASN A 118 -8.03 3.85 -4.53
N ALA A 119 -6.99 4.09 -3.76
CA ALA A 119 -5.99 3.10 -3.35
C ALA A 119 -5.82 3.11 -1.82
N ASN A 120 -6.92 3.27 -1.07
CA ASN A 120 -6.92 3.53 0.38
C ASN A 120 -6.08 4.78 0.73
N ASN A 121 -6.08 5.76 -0.16
CA ASN A 121 -5.43 7.04 0.05
C ASN A 121 -6.31 7.96 0.91
N ASP A 122 -5.73 9.07 1.31
CA ASP A 122 -6.39 10.12 2.07
C ASP A 122 -7.60 10.70 1.32
N PRO A 123 -8.81 10.65 1.90
CA PRO A 123 -10.03 11.10 1.22
C PRO A 123 -10.25 12.61 1.26
N ILE A 124 -9.52 13.37 2.08
CA ILE A 124 -9.77 14.79 2.36
C ILE A 124 -8.56 15.71 2.16
N GLY A 125 -7.41 15.19 1.77
CA GLY A 125 -6.23 15.99 1.40
C GLY A 125 -5.22 16.27 2.52
N VAL A 126 -5.33 15.66 3.70
CA VAL A 126 -4.36 15.80 4.81
C VAL A 126 -2.93 15.47 4.36
N SER A 127 -2.77 14.51 3.47
CA SER A 127 -1.45 14.07 2.98
C SER A 127 -0.77 15.07 2.05
N LEU A 128 -1.46 16.11 1.59
CA LEU A 128 -0.88 17.12 0.68
C LEU A 128 0.11 18.04 1.41
N ASP A 129 -0.18 18.36 2.68
CA ASP A 129 0.64 19.24 3.50
C ASP A 129 0.90 18.70 4.92
N ASN A 130 0.39 17.51 5.24
CA ASN A 130 0.42 16.86 6.56
C ASN A 130 -0.21 17.68 7.69
N ASN A 131 -1.16 18.56 7.37
CA ASN A 131 -1.87 19.38 8.34
C ASN A 131 -3.34 18.94 8.45
N VAL A 132 -3.68 18.26 9.55
CA VAL A 132 -5.05 17.78 9.84
C VAL A 132 -5.99 18.90 10.34
N LEU A 133 -5.48 20.11 10.54
CA LEU A 133 -6.23 21.22 11.10
C LEU A 133 -6.71 22.22 10.04
N ASN A 134 -6.46 21.98 8.77
CA ASN A 134 -6.87 22.87 7.68
C ASN A 134 -7.85 22.23 6.68
N GLN A 135 -8.28 20.99 6.94
CA GLN A 135 -9.26 20.30 6.10
C GLN A 135 -10.67 20.70 6.53
N LEU A 136 -11.19 21.77 5.94
CA LEU A 136 -12.49 22.34 6.31
C LEU A 136 -13.63 21.68 5.53
N ARG A 137 -14.75 21.42 6.21
CA ARG A 137 -16.00 21.01 5.59
C ARG A 137 -16.63 22.21 4.85
N PRO A 138 -17.42 21.99 3.80
CA PRO A 138 -18.08 23.07 3.05
C PRO A 138 -18.92 24.00 3.92
N ASN A 139 -19.62 23.50 4.93
CA ASN A 139 -20.46 24.28 5.81
C ASN A 139 -19.81 24.63 7.18
N GLY A 140 -18.49 24.47 7.27
CA GLY A 140 -17.69 24.83 8.43
C GLY A 140 -17.33 23.66 9.34
N GLY A 141 -16.31 23.89 10.16
CA GLY A 141 -15.71 22.84 10.99
C GLY A 141 -14.68 22.00 10.26
N LEU A 142 -13.94 21.19 11.01
CA LEU A 142 -12.91 20.31 10.48
C LEU A 142 -13.49 18.96 10.08
N TYR A 143 -13.02 18.41 8.96
CA TYR A 143 -13.10 16.97 8.74
C TYR A 143 -12.19 16.23 9.72
N TYR A 144 -12.64 15.07 10.22
CA TYR A 144 -11.77 14.15 10.94
C TYR A 144 -12.01 12.67 10.56
N ILE A 145 -12.40 12.45 9.33
CA ILE A 145 -12.54 11.12 8.72
C ILE A 145 -11.20 10.50 8.34
N SER A 146 -10.12 11.26 8.47
CA SER A 146 -8.75 10.83 8.25
C SER A 146 -7.83 11.47 9.30
N GLN A 147 -6.97 10.66 9.91
CA GLN A 147 -5.98 11.12 10.89
C GLN A 147 -4.61 11.43 10.29
N GLY A 148 -4.49 11.45 8.98
CA GLY A 148 -3.20 11.47 8.28
C GLY A 148 -2.49 10.11 8.29
N GLY A 149 -1.26 10.08 7.78
CA GLY A 149 -0.46 8.85 7.72
C GLY A 149 -0.91 7.86 6.66
N TYR A 150 -1.68 8.30 5.68
CA TYR A 150 -1.98 7.53 4.49
C TYR A 150 -0.76 7.49 3.56
N SER A 151 -0.53 6.32 2.94
CA SER A 151 0.44 6.24 1.87
C SER A 151 -0.21 6.65 0.56
N THR A 152 0.49 7.48 -0.20
CA THR A 152 0.04 7.95 -1.51
C THR A 152 0.71 7.23 -2.68
N TYR A 153 1.67 6.33 -2.43
CA TYR A 153 2.48 5.71 -3.48
C TYR A 153 1.64 4.87 -4.45
N ARG A 154 0.71 4.03 -3.95
CA ARG A 154 -0.21 3.28 -4.81
C ARG A 154 -1.09 4.22 -5.64
N MET A 155 -1.68 5.23 -5.00
CA MET A 155 -2.52 6.21 -5.68
C MET A 155 -1.72 7.01 -6.70
N GLY A 156 -0.53 7.49 -6.35
CA GLY A 156 0.34 8.23 -7.26
C GLY A 156 0.75 7.40 -8.48
N ARG A 157 1.05 6.11 -8.31
CA ARG A 157 1.34 5.22 -9.45
C ARG A 157 0.10 5.02 -10.33
N LEU A 158 -1.07 4.76 -9.74
CA LEU A 158 -2.31 4.56 -10.46
C LEU A 158 -2.71 5.80 -11.27
N ASP A 159 -2.66 6.98 -10.66
CA ASP A 159 -2.99 8.23 -11.32
C ASP A 159 -2.07 8.51 -12.52
N ARG A 160 -0.75 8.31 -12.38
CA ARG A 160 0.21 8.43 -13.49
C ARG A 160 -0.11 7.48 -14.65
N LEU A 161 -0.48 6.24 -14.37
CA LEU A 161 -0.83 5.24 -15.38
C LEU A 161 -2.12 5.63 -16.11
N ILE A 162 -3.14 6.10 -15.37
CA ILE A 162 -4.40 6.58 -15.95
C ILE A 162 -4.15 7.81 -16.82
N GLN A 163 -3.46 8.82 -16.30
CA GLN A 163 -3.17 10.06 -17.04
C GLN A 163 -2.35 9.78 -18.31
N ALA A 164 -1.33 8.91 -18.22
CA ALA A 164 -0.54 8.52 -19.39
C ALA A 164 -1.39 7.85 -20.47
N LYS A 165 -2.35 7.01 -20.07
CA LYS A 165 -3.26 6.33 -20.99
C LYS A 165 -4.28 7.28 -21.62
N LEU A 166 -4.82 8.22 -20.84
CA LEU A 166 -5.82 9.19 -21.30
C LEU A 166 -5.20 10.33 -22.10
N ALA A 167 -3.90 10.55 -22.02
CA ALA A 167 -3.19 11.52 -22.82
C ALA A 167 -3.50 11.30 -24.32
N ASN A 168 -3.70 12.43 -25.04
CA ASN A 168 -4.02 12.41 -26.46
C ASN A 168 -5.31 11.64 -26.84
N GLY A 169 -6.29 11.60 -25.95
CA GLY A 169 -7.59 10.98 -26.20
C GLY A 169 -7.59 9.43 -26.12
N GLY A 170 -6.60 8.84 -25.48
CA GLY A 170 -6.56 7.40 -25.23
C GLY A 170 -7.77 6.92 -24.41
N LYS A 171 -8.16 5.67 -24.59
CA LYS A 171 -9.25 5.01 -23.84
C LYS A 171 -8.73 3.83 -23.03
N VAL A 172 -9.27 3.65 -21.85
CA VAL A 172 -8.93 2.54 -20.96
C VAL A 172 -9.63 1.27 -21.44
N SER A 173 -8.89 0.18 -21.54
CA SER A 173 -9.39 -1.15 -21.88
C SER A 173 -9.34 -2.09 -20.66
N VAL A 174 -10.00 -3.25 -20.77
CA VAL A 174 -9.89 -4.33 -19.78
C VAL A 174 -8.43 -4.77 -19.59
N ALA A 175 -7.66 -4.84 -20.67
CA ALA A 175 -6.25 -5.20 -20.61
C ALA A 175 -5.41 -4.17 -19.82
N ASP A 176 -5.68 -2.87 -20.00
CA ASP A 176 -5.05 -1.81 -19.21
C ASP A 176 -5.36 -1.96 -17.72
N MET A 177 -6.63 -2.20 -17.37
CA MET A 177 -7.06 -2.38 -15.97
C MET A 177 -6.38 -3.58 -15.31
N LYS A 178 -6.25 -4.70 -16.02
CA LYS A 178 -5.52 -5.88 -15.54
C LYS A 178 -4.03 -5.58 -15.35
N ALA A 179 -3.40 -4.92 -16.33
CA ALA A 179 -2.00 -4.54 -16.26
C ALA A 179 -1.73 -3.58 -15.09
N TRP A 180 -2.64 -2.65 -14.81
CA TRP A 180 -2.50 -1.74 -13.67
C TRP A 180 -2.67 -2.46 -12.32
N GLN A 181 -3.64 -3.36 -12.21
CA GLN A 181 -3.83 -4.17 -10.99
C GLN A 181 -2.65 -5.12 -10.70
N SER A 182 -1.85 -5.46 -11.71
CA SER A 182 -0.65 -6.29 -11.56
C SER A 182 0.65 -5.48 -11.45
N ASN A 183 0.57 -4.13 -11.52
CA ASN A 183 1.77 -3.31 -11.50
C ASN A 183 2.51 -3.45 -10.18
N ASN A 184 3.76 -3.87 -10.26
CA ASN A 184 4.66 -4.14 -9.15
C ASN A 184 5.82 -3.15 -9.04
N GLN A 185 5.72 -1.97 -9.68
CA GLN A 185 6.75 -0.94 -9.62
C GLN A 185 6.68 -0.14 -8.31
N LEU A 186 7.81 0.02 -7.65
CA LEU A 186 7.97 0.79 -6.43
C LEU A 186 8.06 2.29 -6.73
N LEU A 187 6.99 3.04 -6.49
CA LEU A 187 7.01 4.48 -6.70
C LEU A 187 7.90 5.21 -5.68
N ASP A 188 8.02 4.71 -4.45
CA ASP A 188 8.94 5.27 -3.47
C ASP A 188 10.40 5.14 -3.94
N ALA A 189 10.76 4.03 -4.60
CA ALA A 189 12.07 3.85 -5.19
C ALA A 189 12.33 4.88 -6.31
N GLU A 190 11.39 5.04 -7.24
CA GLU A 190 11.49 6.02 -8.33
C GLU A 190 11.71 7.44 -7.79
N LEU A 191 11.00 7.81 -6.72
CA LEU A 191 11.06 9.17 -6.15
C LEU A 191 12.29 9.40 -5.26
N ILE A 192 12.85 8.36 -4.64
CA ILE A 192 14.02 8.47 -3.75
C ILE A 192 15.33 8.23 -4.48
N MET A 193 15.32 7.45 -5.56
CA MET A 193 16.53 7.11 -6.32
C MET A 193 17.41 8.31 -6.70
N PRO A 194 16.87 9.47 -7.12
CA PRO A 194 17.70 10.64 -7.43
C PRO A 194 18.61 11.07 -6.28
N HIS A 195 18.18 10.92 -5.03
CA HIS A 195 18.98 11.27 -3.85
C HIS A 195 20.11 10.27 -3.62
N ILE A 196 19.88 8.98 -3.89
CA ILE A 196 20.91 7.94 -3.81
C ILE A 196 21.98 8.19 -4.86
N LEU A 197 21.57 8.45 -6.11
CA LEU A 197 22.47 8.74 -7.21
C LEU A 197 23.28 10.03 -6.97
N THR A 198 22.66 11.05 -6.37
CA THR A 198 23.36 12.29 -5.98
C THR A 198 24.43 12.01 -4.94
N ALA A 199 24.13 11.28 -3.87
CA ALA A 199 25.11 10.92 -2.85
C ALA A 199 26.30 10.14 -3.43
N PHE A 200 26.00 9.24 -4.37
CA PHE A 200 27.04 8.49 -5.08
C PHE A 200 27.92 9.39 -5.95
N ASN A 201 27.32 10.29 -6.75
CA ASN A 201 28.05 11.23 -7.59
C ASN A 201 28.95 12.16 -6.76
N ASN A 202 28.45 12.62 -5.60
CA ASN A 202 29.23 13.44 -4.67
C ASN A 202 30.42 12.65 -4.10
N ALA A 203 30.25 11.38 -3.76
CA ALA A 203 31.32 10.52 -3.30
C ALA A 203 32.40 10.22 -4.39
N ALA A 204 32.00 10.24 -5.67
CA ALA A 204 32.86 10.02 -6.81
C ALA A 204 33.59 11.30 -7.28
N ALA A 205 33.24 12.47 -6.76
CA ALA A 205 33.88 13.73 -7.13
C ALA A 205 35.35 13.76 -6.67
N GLY A 206 36.20 14.40 -7.46
CA GLY A 206 37.67 14.43 -7.19
C GLY A 206 38.04 15.17 -5.89
N ASP A 207 37.16 16.01 -5.37
CA ASP A 207 37.30 16.77 -4.12
C ASP A 207 36.32 16.26 -3.01
N ALA A 208 35.78 15.06 -3.20
CA ALA A 208 34.85 14.47 -2.24
C ALA A 208 35.48 14.34 -0.84
N TRP A 209 34.65 14.59 0.18
CA TRP A 209 35.06 14.30 1.54
C TRP A 209 35.43 12.82 1.71
N PRO A 210 36.65 12.50 2.29
CA PRO A 210 37.07 11.10 2.44
C PRO A 210 36.10 10.22 3.19
N GLY A 211 35.26 10.81 4.05
CA GLY A 211 34.22 10.10 4.78
C GLY A 211 33.14 9.49 3.89
N ILE A 212 32.81 10.10 2.73
CA ILE A 212 31.90 9.52 1.75
C ILE A 212 32.65 8.76 0.63
N ALA A 213 33.79 9.25 0.17
CA ALA A 213 34.55 8.63 -0.88
C ALA A 213 35.01 7.19 -0.53
N GLN A 214 35.25 6.89 0.75
CA GLN A 214 35.66 5.55 1.20
C GLN A 214 34.64 4.45 0.84
N PHE A 215 33.35 4.77 0.70
CA PHE A 215 32.32 3.77 0.34
C PHE A 215 32.56 3.19 -1.06
N LEU A 216 33.15 3.95 -1.97
CA LEU A 216 33.46 3.51 -3.33
C LEU A 216 34.57 2.46 -3.42
N ALA A 217 35.31 2.25 -2.33
CA ALA A 217 36.29 1.17 -2.23
C ALA A 217 35.62 -0.22 -2.12
N ASP A 218 34.35 -0.29 -1.76
CA ASP A 218 33.57 -1.52 -1.78
C ASP A 218 32.96 -1.75 -3.19
N PRO A 219 33.44 -2.76 -3.94
CA PRO A 219 33.00 -2.97 -5.32
C PRO A 219 31.49 -3.30 -5.42
N ARG A 220 30.87 -3.78 -4.33
CA ARG A 220 29.44 -4.06 -4.30
C ARG A 220 28.60 -2.79 -4.46
N ILE A 221 29.09 -1.67 -3.92
CA ILE A 221 28.40 -0.37 -4.01
C ILE A 221 28.36 0.11 -5.46
N THR A 222 29.50 0.04 -6.17
CA THR A 222 29.55 0.41 -7.59
C THR A 222 28.68 -0.51 -8.45
N ALA A 223 28.78 -1.83 -8.23
CA ALA A 223 27.94 -2.79 -8.95
C ALA A 223 26.43 -2.59 -8.68
N THR A 224 26.07 -2.18 -7.45
CA THR A 224 24.68 -1.84 -7.12
C THR A 224 24.19 -0.61 -7.88
N LEU A 225 25.05 0.41 -8.02
CA LEU A 225 24.72 1.60 -8.78
C LEU A 225 24.39 1.27 -10.24
N ASP A 226 25.17 0.39 -10.89
CA ASP A 226 24.92 -0.03 -12.27
C ASP A 226 23.53 -0.66 -12.41
N LYS A 227 23.10 -1.45 -11.41
CA LYS A 227 21.74 -2.03 -11.39
C LYS A 227 20.67 -0.96 -11.15
N PHE A 228 20.90 0.00 -10.24
CA PHE A 228 19.95 1.08 -9.97
C PHE A 228 19.74 2.01 -11.16
N MET A 229 20.79 2.29 -11.94
CA MET A 229 20.69 3.17 -13.12
C MET A 229 19.85 2.57 -14.26
N THR A 230 19.74 1.25 -14.35
CA THR A 230 18.98 0.55 -15.40
C THR A 230 17.65 0.00 -14.91
N TRP A 231 17.37 0.11 -13.60
CA TRP A 231 16.17 -0.44 -12.98
C TRP A 231 14.91 0.37 -13.34
N ASP A 232 13.88 -0.31 -13.79
CA ASP A 232 12.56 0.26 -14.07
C ASP A 232 11.65 0.33 -12.84
N TYR A 233 12.21 0.09 -11.66
CA TYR A 233 11.55 0.04 -10.35
C TYR A 233 10.58 -1.13 -10.17
N SER A 234 10.48 -2.05 -11.11
CA SER A 234 9.70 -3.29 -10.95
C SER A 234 10.36 -4.25 -9.97
N THR A 235 9.56 -5.16 -9.43
CA THR A 235 9.98 -6.11 -8.39
C THR A 235 9.67 -7.55 -8.81
N PRO A 236 10.21 -8.04 -9.96
CA PRO A 236 10.03 -9.42 -10.37
C PRO A 236 10.74 -10.35 -9.38
N THR A 237 10.31 -11.60 -9.36
CA THR A 237 10.90 -12.61 -8.45
C THR A 237 12.35 -12.89 -8.78
N GLY A 238 12.73 -12.94 -10.07
CA GLY A 238 14.06 -13.25 -10.56
C GLY A 238 14.52 -14.69 -10.27
N VAL A 239 13.59 -15.61 -10.00
CA VAL A 239 13.84 -17.03 -9.73
C VAL A 239 12.91 -17.89 -10.57
N ALA A 240 13.34 -19.11 -10.93
CA ALA A 240 12.55 -20.00 -11.77
C ALA A 240 11.29 -20.56 -11.07
N GLU A 241 11.26 -20.54 -9.75
CA GLU A 241 10.13 -20.94 -8.91
C GLU A 241 9.12 -19.82 -8.70
N GLY A 242 9.40 -18.62 -9.22
CA GLY A 242 8.65 -17.39 -8.95
C GLY A 242 7.36 -17.28 -9.73
N TYR A 243 6.37 -16.66 -9.13
CA TYR A 243 5.10 -16.30 -9.78
C TYR A 243 5.12 -14.81 -10.10
N ASP A 244 5.30 -14.50 -11.37
CA ASP A 244 5.28 -13.14 -11.89
C ASP A 244 3.98 -12.87 -12.70
N PRO A 245 3.59 -11.60 -12.94
CA PRO A 245 2.34 -11.28 -13.59
C PRO A 245 2.20 -11.88 -15.00
N PHE A 246 1.03 -12.46 -15.28
CA PHE A 246 0.60 -13.00 -16.58
C PHE A 246 1.37 -14.23 -17.06
N GLU A 247 2.19 -14.83 -16.24
CA GLU A 247 2.77 -16.13 -16.54
C GLU A 247 1.70 -17.24 -16.60
N ASN A 248 2.07 -18.35 -17.24
CA ASN A 248 1.29 -19.57 -17.11
C ASN A 248 1.50 -20.18 -15.73
N PRO A 249 0.49 -20.18 -14.84
CA PRO A 249 0.67 -20.59 -13.45
C PRO A 249 1.01 -22.09 -13.28
N PHE A 250 0.83 -22.88 -14.32
CA PHE A 250 1.11 -24.35 -14.35
C PHE A 250 2.40 -24.69 -15.09
N ALA A 251 3.08 -23.70 -15.67
CA ALA A 251 4.33 -23.87 -16.39
C ALA A 251 5.12 -22.55 -16.35
N LEU A 252 5.70 -22.25 -15.18
CA LEU A 252 6.49 -21.05 -14.93
C LEU A 252 7.69 -20.98 -15.88
N SER A 253 8.02 -19.78 -16.33
CA SER A 253 9.15 -19.53 -17.21
C SER A 253 10.40 -19.18 -16.39
N PRO A 254 11.61 -19.57 -16.81
CA PRO A 254 12.82 -19.00 -16.25
C PRO A 254 12.84 -17.48 -16.41
N PRO A 255 13.32 -16.72 -15.41
CA PRO A 255 13.40 -15.26 -15.50
C PRO A 255 14.39 -14.85 -16.61
N SER A 256 14.06 -13.77 -17.30
CA SER A 256 14.98 -13.10 -18.24
C SER A 256 16.11 -12.38 -17.50
N ASP A 257 17.18 -12.02 -18.20
CA ASP A 257 18.29 -11.23 -17.62
C ASP A 257 17.80 -9.89 -17.04
N THR A 258 16.83 -9.24 -17.69
CA THR A 258 16.25 -7.99 -17.19
C THR A 258 15.48 -8.21 -15.89
N GLU A 259 14.68 -9.27 -15.78
CA GLU A 259 13.98 -9.61 -14.53
C GLU A 259 14.96 -9.98 -13.42
N ILE A 260 16.05 -10.65 -13.74
CA ILE A 260 17.12 -10.93 -12.80
C ILE A 260 17.73 -9.62 -12.28
N ASP A 261 18.09 -8.70 -13.17
CA ASP A 261 18.69 -7.41 -12.81
C ASP A 261 17.75 -6.54 -11.97
N ASN A 262 16.48 -6.46 -12.35
CA ASN A 262 15.45 -5.75 -11.58
C ASN A 262 15.20 -6.39 -10.21
N SER A 263 15.24 -7.72 -10.13
CA SER A 263 15.12 -8.47 -8.88
C SER A 263 16.28 -8.18 -7.92
N VAL A 264 17.51 -8.09 -8.44
CA VAL A 264 18.70 -7.68 -7.66
C VAL A 264 18.52 -6.26 -7.13
N ALA A 265 18.15 -5.31 -7.99
CA ALA A 265 17.92 -3.93 -7.61
C ALA A 265 16.82 -3.80 -6.54
N ALA A 266 15.69 -4.47 -6.73
CA ALA A 266 14.57 -4.49 -5.79
C ALA A 266 14.98 -5.02 -4.41
N THR A 267 15.78 -6.10 -4.37
CA THR A 267 16.28 -6.69 -3.13
C THR A 267 17.17 -5.72 -2.37
N ILE A 268 18.15 -5.13 -3.05
CA ILE A 268 19.11 -4.21 -2.41
C ILE A 268 18.41 -2.93 -1.98
N TYR A 269 17.55 -2.34 -2.83
CA TYR A 269 16.80 -1.14 -2.49
C TYR A 269 15.87 -1.37 -1.27
N SER A 270 15.16 -2.48 -1.23
CA SER A 270 14.24 -2.77 -0.13
C SER A 270 14.98 -2.92 1.21
N MET A 271 16.18 -3.52 1.21
CA MET A 271 17.06 -3.58 2.38
C MET A 271 17.63 -2.21 2.71
N TRP A 272 18.12 -1.45 1.72
CA TRP A 272 18.60 -0.08 1.92
C TRP A 272 17.52 0.81 2.55
N ARG A 273 16.28 0.74 2.06
CA ARG A 273 15.15 1.49 2.61
C ARG A 273 14.95 1.20 4.10
N SER A 274 15.07 -0.06 4.50
CA SER A 274 15.00 -0.42 5.92
C SER A 274 16.15 0.20 6.72
N MET A 275 17.38 0.17 6.22
CA MET A 275 18.53 0.70 6.92
C MET A 275 18.47 2.22 7.05
N ILE A 276 18.10 2.94 5.99
CA ILE A 276 18.05 4.40 6.06
C ILE A 276 16.94 4.90 6.97
N VAL A 277 15.76 4.28 7.01
CA VAL A 277 14.69 4.61 7.96
C VAL A 277 15.18 4.43 9.40
N ARG A 278 15.93 3.35 9.67
CA ARG A 278 16.51 3.08 10.99
C ARG A 278 17.60 4.07 11.37
N ASN A 279 18.45 4.43 10.42
CA ASN A 279 19.59 5.32 10.66
C ASN A 279 19.21 6.81 10.73
N THR A 280 18.05 7.17 10.21
CA THR A 280 17.52 8.54 10.26
C THR A 280 16.40 8.67 11.28
N LEU A 281 15.18 8.33 10.89
CA LEU A 281 13.98 8.56 11.70
C LEU A 281 14.04 7.82 13.05
N ASP A 282 14.29 6.51 13.00
CA ASP A 282 14.23 5.69 14.23
C ASP A 282 15.36 6.05 15.22
N ALA A 283 16.59 6.24 14.70
CA ALA A 283 17.74 6.60 15.53
C ALA A 283 17.53 7.99 16.18
N THR A 284 17.04 8.95 15.41
CA THR A 284 16.80 10.32 15.91
C THR A 284 15.69 10.33 16.97
N ILE A 285 14.55 9.68 16.70
CA ILE A 285 13.42 9.61 17.65
C ILE A 285 13.86 8.93 18.95
N LYS A 286 14.57 7.80 18.86
CA LYS A 286 15.12 7.11 20.05
C LYS A 286 16.13 7.96 20.81
N GLY A 287 16.99 8.69 20.10
CA GLY A 287 17.95 9.59 20.71
C GLY A 287 17.30 10.72 21.49
N VAL A 288 16.24 11.30 20.93
CA VAL A 288 15.44 12.33 21.65
C VAL A 288 14.77 11.75 22.90
N ASP A 289 14.13 10.58 22.77
CA ASP A 289 13.47 9.91 23.88
C ASP A 289 14.44 9.64 25.04
N GLN A 290 15.64 9.15 24.74
CA GLN A 290 16.71 8.97 25.72
C GLN A 290 17.17 10.29 26.36
N ALA A 291 17.27 11.35 25.57
CA ALA A 291 17.74 12.66 26.06
C ALA A 291 16.75 13.32 27.03
N ILE A 292 15.45 13.12 26.82
CA ILE A 292 14.41 13.67 27.72
C ILE A 292 14.12 12.80 28.95
N GLY A 293 14.78 11.61 29.04
CA GLY A 293 14.67 10.74 30.21
C GLY A 293 13.29 10.09 30.39
N GLN A 294 12.56 9.92 29.30
CA GLN A 294 11.23 9.28 29.34
C GLN A 294 11.36 7.76 29.25
N ASP A 295 11.66 7.10 30.35
CA ASP A 295 11.65 5.64 30.50
C ASP A 295 10.23 5.05 30.60
N VAL A 296 9.18 5.86 30.48
CA VAL A 296 7.81 5.45 30.84
C VAL A 296 7.05 4.78 29.70
N LEU A 297 7.38 5.07 28.45
CA LEU A 297 6.80 4.45 27.28
C LEU A 297 7.89 4.24 26.23
N ALA A 298 7.97 3.03 25.64
CA ALA A 298 8.84 2.80 24.49
C ALA A 298 8.58 3.87 23.41
N PRO A 299 9.64 4.42 22.76
CA PRO A 299 9.46 5.49 21.79
C PRO A 299 8.50 5.04 20.68
N GLN A 300 7.47 5.85 20.44
CA GLN A 300 6.48 5.58 19.40
C GLN A 300 7.08 5.91 18.04
N LEU A 301 7.63 4.90 17.38
CA LEU A 301 8.16 5.06 16.04
C LEU A 301 6.99 5.22 15.05
N PRO A 302 7.14 6.05 14.01
CA PRO A 302 6.12 6.19 12.98
C PRO A 302 5.87 4.86 12.28
N ASP A 303 4.63 4.58 11.89
CA ASP A 303 4.33 3.41 11.07
C ASP A 303 5.07 3.45 9.71
N SER A 304 5.00 2.37 8.95
CA SER A 304 5.69 2.27 7.66
C SER A 304 5.34 3.41 6.70
N LYS A 305 4.08 3.85 6.68
CA LYS A 305 3.59 4.90 5.78
C LYS A 305 4.15 6.26 6.16
N ARG A 306 4.06 6.61 7.45
CA ARG A 306 4.60 7.87 7.97
C ARG A 306 6.13 7.92 7.87
N ALA A 307 6.79 6.79 8.12
CA ALA A 307 8.25 6.71 8.05
C ALA A 307 8.76 7.01 6.64
N ILE A 308 8.21 6.36 5.61
CA ILE A 308 8.70 6.57 4.25
C ILE A 308 8.32 7.95 3.69
N ASN A 309 7.12 8.46 4.03
CA ASN A 309 6.72 9.81 3.66
C ASN A 309 7.60 10.85 4.34
N GLY A 310 7.92 10.66 5.62
CA GLY A 310 8.83 11.53 6.37
C GLY A 310 10.25 11.51 5.80
N LEU A 311 10.79 10.34 5.48
CA LEU A 311 12.10 10.23 4.84
C LEU A 311 12.12 10.97 3.48
N LYS A 312 11.11 10.73 2.64
CA LYS A 312 11.02 11.41 1.36
C LYS A 312 10.93 12.93 1.51
N HIS A 313 10.09 13.40 2.43
CA HIS A 313 9.98 14.84 2.72
C HIS A 313 11.32 15.46 3.15
N LEU A 314 12.04 14.79 4.05
CA LEU A 314 13.35 15.25 4.53
C LEU A 314 14.40 15.28 3.42
N LEU A 315 14.36 14.36 2.47
CA LEU A 315 15.24 14.32 1.32
C LEU A 315 14.90 15.40 0.30
N ASP A 316 13.63 15.57 -0.04
CA ASP A 316 13.17 16.55 -1.03
C ASP A 316 13.39 18.00 -0.56
N SER A 317 13.09 18.27 0.72
CA SER A 317 13.24 19.60 1.32
C SER A 317 14.66 19.87 1.87
N PHE A 318 15.61 18.95 1.61
CA PHE A 318 16.96 19.08 2.10
C PHE A 318 17.67 20.39 1.65
N PRO A 319 17.50 20.87 0.41
CA PRO A 319 18.10 22.15 0.00
C PRO A 319 17.68 23.35 0.86
N GLU A 320 16.46 23.35 1.39
CA GLU A 320 15.89 24.43 2.19
C GLU A 320 16.20 24.30 3.67
N ASN A 321 16.13 23.06 4.22
CA ASN A 321 16.19 22.83 5.66
C ASN A 321 17.40 22.02 6.15
N GLN A 322 18.25 21.54 5.24
CA GLN A 322 19.49 20.80 5.54
C GLN A 322 19.25 19.56 6.44
N GLY A 323 18.11 18.89 6.25
CA GLY A 323 17.72 17.71 7.01
C GLY A 323 17.08 17.99 8.37
N VAL A 324 16.79 19.26 8.67
CA VAL A 324 16.09 19.65 9.88
C VAL A 324 14.58 19.55 9.65
N GLY A 325 13.90 18.74 10.45
CA GLY A 325 12.44 18.61 10.40
C GLY A 325 11.72 19.78 11.11
N ALA A 326 10.39 19.79 11.04
CA ALA A 326 9.55 20.82 11.67
C ALA A 326 9.74 20.92 13.21
N SER A 327 10.26 19.85 13.83
CA SER A 327 10.64 19.82 15.24
C SER A 327 11.93 20.60 15.58
N GLY A 328 12.65 21.13 14.57
CA GLY A 328 13.97 21.73 14.74
C GLY A 328 15.11 20.71 14.93
N ILE A 329 14.82 19.42 14.77
CA ILE A 329 15.80 18.34 14.95
C ILE A 329 16.32 17.89 13.58
N ASN A 330 17.66 17.73 13.46
CA ASN A 330 18.29 17.21 12.25
C ASN A 330 18.25 15.68 12.23
N PHE A 331 17.80 15.10 11.12
CA PHE A 331 17.69 13.66 10.91
C PHE A 331 18.89 13.05 10.16
N PHE A 332 19.79 13.87 9.63
CA PHE A 332 21.02 13.43 8.96
C PHE A 332 22.24 13.96 9.72
N THR A 333 22.58 13.30 10.83
CA THR A 333 23.67 13.77 11.67
C THR A 333 24.93 12.91 11.48
N ASN A 334 26.05 13.56 11.18
CA ASN A 334 27.39 13.01 11.30
C ASN A 334 28.35 14.11 11.81
N PRO A 335 28.81 14.03 13.06
CA PRO A 335 29.66 15.07 13.64
C PRO A 335 31.00 15.29 12.94
N GLN A 336 31.42 14.36 12.08
CA GLN A 336 32.69 14.44 11.32
C GLN A 336 32.49 15.04 9.93
N ALA A 337 31.23 15.15 9.46
CA ALA A 337 30.95 15.68 8.14
C ALA A 337 31.22 17.19 8.09
N PRO A 338 31.95 17.68 7.07
CA PRO A 338 32.26 19.09 6.93
C PRO A 338 31.04 19.95 6.55
N THR A 339 30.07 19.36 5.86
CA THR A 339 28.83 20.03 5.43
C THR A 339 27.60 19.21 5.75
N PRO A 340 26.38 19.80 5.80
CA PRO A 340 25.15 19.06 5.92
C PRO A 340 24.93 18.06 4.79
N GLU A 341 25.31 18.41 3.57
CA GLU A 341 25.25 17.55 2.39
C GLU A 341 26.13 16.30 2.57
N ASP A 342 27.35 16.46 3.04
CA ASP A 342 28.26 15.34 3.35
C ASP A 342 27.67 14.43 4.44
N ALA A 343 27.01 15.00 5.45
CA ALA A 343 26.33 14.23 6.49
C ALA A 343 25.18 13.39 5.91
N ARG A 344 24.32 13.98 5.07
CA ARG A 344 23.24 13.29 4.37
C ARG A 344 23.79 12.15 3.51
N ASP A 345 24.77 12.46 2.65
CA ASP A 345 25.34 11.51 1.70
C ASP A 345 26.05 10.36 2.42
N TYR A 346 26.72 10.66 3.54
CA TYR A 346 27.28 9.63 4.42
C TYR A 346 26.18 8.68 4.92
N VAL A 347 25.06 9.19 5.44
CA VAL A 347 23.98 8.35 5.95
C VAL A 347 23.36 7.50 4.84
N ILE A 348 23.18 8.05 3.63
CA ILE A 348 22.67 7.31 2.47
C ILE A 348 23.60 6.15 2.10
N LEU A 349 24.92 6.43 1.93
CA LEU A 349 25.89 5.42 1.49
C LEU A 349 26.23 4.41 2.60
N ALA A 350 26.30 4.84 3.86
CA ALA A 350 26.47 3.94 5.00
C ALA A 350 25.28 2.98 5.13
N SER A 351 24.05 3.46 4.89
CA SER A 351 22.86 2.62 4.87
C SER A 351 22.90 1.58 3.74
N LEU A 352 23.46 1.94 2.57
CA LEU A 352 23.66 0.99 1.46
C LEU A 352 24.70 -0.07 1.82
N LYS A 353 25.82 0.33 2.38
CA LYS A 353 26.85 -0.62 2.84
C LYS A 353 26.29 -1.57 3.89
N GLN A 354 25.56 -1.06 4.88
CA GLN A 354 24.92 -1.89 5.91
C GLN A 354 23.90 -2.86 5.30
N ALA A 355 23.15 -2.43 4.30
CA ALA A 355 22.20 -3.30 3.58
C ALA A 355 22.93 -4.46 2.90
N LEU A 356 24.03 -4.19 2.19
CA LEU A 356 24.84 -5.20 1.51
C LEU A 356 25.54 -6.15 2.51
N ASP A 357 26.04 -5.63 3.64
CA ASP A 357 26.64 -6.43 4.70
C ASP A 357 25.60 -7.36 5.36
N LEU A 358 24.38 -6.86 5.59
CA LEU A 358 23.31 -7.64 6.17
C LEU A 358 22.82 -8.75 5.23
N LEU A 359 22.68 -8.46 3.92
CA LEU A 359 22.30 -9.47 2.92
C LEU A 359 23.34 -10.61 2.81
N ALA A 360 24.62 -10.32 3.08
CA ALA A 360 25.68 -11.30 3.10
C ALA A 360 25.87 -12.00 4.47
N SER A 361 25.08 -11.66 5.47
CA SER A 361 25.21 -12.17 6.83
C SER A 361 24.52 -13.53 7.04
N ASP A 362 24.77 -14.12 8.21
CA ASP A 362 24.16 -15.40 8.63
C ASP A 362 22.63 -15.36 8.66
N GLU A 363 22.02 -14.22 8.91
CA GLU A 363 20.56 -14.03 8.87
C GLU A 363 19.96 -14.42 7.50
N PHE A 364 20.67 -14.17 6.42
CA PHE A 364 20.23 -14.45 5.06
C PHE A 364 20.89 -15.67 4.41
N THR A 365 21.61 -16.48 5.17
CA THR A 365 22.25 -17.71 4.66
C THR A 365 21.29 -18.63 3.91
N PRO A 366 20.04 -18.89 4.36
CA PRO A 366 19.13 -19.75 3.61
C PRO A 366 18.79 -19.24 2.22
N ALA A 367 18.79 -17.90 2.01
CA ALA A 367 18.51 -17.28 0.72
C ALA A 367 19.76 -17.08 -0.14
N PHE A 368 20.88 -16.63 0.47
CA PHE A 368 22.03 -16.09 -0.28
C PHE A 368 23.36 -16.77 0.07
N ARG A 369 23.39 -17.73 0.97
CA ARG A 369 24.60 -18.54 1.33
C ARG A 369 25.80 -17.68 1.71
N ASN A 370 25.56 -16.55 2.42
CA ASN A 370 26.58 -15.56 2.80
C ASN A 370 27.35 -14.98 1.59
N SER A 371 26.75 -14.98 0.40
CA SER A 371 27.38 -14.46 -0.80
C SER A 371 27.57 -12.94 -0.71
N THR A 372 28.73 -12.47 -1.12
CA THR A 372 29.01 -11.04 -1.37
C THR A 372 28.79 -10.65 -2.83
N ASP A 373 28.49 -11.61 -3.70
CA ASP A 373 28.12 -11.34 -5.08
C ASP A 373 26.66 -10.85 -5.11
N ILE A 374 26.44 -9.59 -5.50
CA ILE A 374 25.12 -8.98 -5.55
C ILE A 374 24.19 -9.72 -6.53
N MET A 375 24.75 -10.40 -7.54
CA MET A 375 23.98 -11.18 -8.51
C MET A 375 23.30 -12.41 -7.91
N GLU A 376 23.63 -12.81 -6.68
CA GLU A 376 22.90 -13.85 -5.95
C GLU A 376 21.65 -13.35 -5.22
N TYR A 377 21.49 -12.03 -5.10
CA TYR A 377 20.36 -11.43 -4.39
C TYR A 377 19.14 -11.38 -5.29
N ARG A 378 18.18 -12.27 -5.02
CA ARG A 378 16.92 -12.40 -5.78
C ARG A 378 15.74 -12.04 -4.91
N TRP A 379 14.87 -11.17 -5.43
CA TRP A 379 13.70 -10.71 -4.69
C TRP A 379 12.77 -11.85 -4.28
N GLY A 380 12.52 -12.82 -5.17
CA GLY A 380 11.71 -14.00 -4.88
C GLY A 380 12.24 -14.91 -3.77
N LYS A 381 13.52 -14.78 -3.38
CA LYS A 381 14.05 -15.47 -2.20
C LYS A 381 13.67 -14.79 -0.89
N LEU A 382 13.25 -13.52 -0.92
CA LEU A 382 12.80 -12.75 0.25
C LEU A 382 11.28 -12.50 0.22
N HIS A 383 10.73 -12.07 -0.91
CA HIS A 383 9.32 -11.74 -1.06
C HIS A 383 8.52 -12.99 -1.45
N ARG A 384 7.96 -13.64 -0.43
CA ARG A 384 7.27 -14.93 -0.52
C ARG A 384 5.97 -14.85 0.25
N ILE A 385 4.96 -15.63 -0.14
CA ILE A 385 3.66 -15.65 0.51
C ILE A 385 3.36 -17.02 1.12
N THR A 386 2.77 -17.02 2.32
CA THR A 386 2.16 -18.18 2.94
C THR A 386 0.74 -17.82 3.36
N PHE A 387 -0.23 -18.61 2.95
CA PHE A 387 -1.61 -18.50 3.42
C PHE A 387 -1.74 -19.33 4.69
N THR A 388 -1.59 -18.65 5.84
CA THR A 388 -1.61 -19.32 7.15
C THR A 388 -3.03 -19.70 7.54
N HIS A 389 -3.19 -20.95 8.00
CA HIS A 389 -4.46 -21.43 8.50
C HIS A 389 -4.50 -21.36 10.04
N PRO A 390 -5.63 -20.91 10.64
CA PRO A 390 -5.74 -20.78 12.10
C PRO A 390 -5.53 -22.08 12.88
N LEU A 391 -5.80 -23.23 12.25
CA LEU A 391 -5.62 -24.56 12.87
C LEU A 391 -4.21 -25.14 12.70
N GLY A 392 -3.26 -24.41 12.12
CA GLY A 392 -1.85 -24.78 12.11
C GLY A 392 -1.21 -24.95 10.73
N ALA A 393 0.10 -25.19 10.75
CA ALA A 393 0.95 -25.20 9.56
C ALA A 393 0.60 -26.31 8.54
N SER A 394 0.11 -27.45 8.99
CA SER A 394 -0.29 -28.55 8.10
C SER A 394 -1.46 -28.23 7.18
N LEU A 395 -2.26 -27.23 7.55
CA LEU A 395 -3.39 -26.73 6.75
C LEU A 395 -3.06 -25.41 6.03
N SER A 396 -1.87 -24.87 6.28
CA SER A 396 -1.41 -23.65 5.60
C SER A 396 -0.94 -23.97 4.18
N VAL A 397 -1.04 -23.00 3.27
CA VAL A 397 -0.63 -23.16 1.87
C VAL A 397 0.59 -22.25 1.62
N PRO A 398 1.68 -22.75 1.05
CA PRO A 398 1.92 -24.09 0.50
C PRO A 398 2.16 -25.15 1.60
N ASN A 399 1.69 -26.37 1.36
CA ASN A 399 1.92 -27.52 2.26
C ASN A 399 2.36 -28.80 1.51
N GLY A 400 2.78 -28.67 0.28
CA GLY A 400 3.18 -29.77 -0.59
C GLY A 400 2.03 -30.56 -1.25
N LEU A 401 0.77 -30.39 -0.82
CA LEU A 401 -0.37 -31.12 -1.40
C LEU A 401 -0.87 -30.52 -2.72
N PHE A 402 -0.62 -29.23 -2.95
CA PHE A 402 -1.24 -28.49 -4.05
C PHE A 402 -0.29 -28.19 -5.23
N GLY A 403 0.94 -28.71 -5.22
CA GLY A 403 1.87 -28.58 -6.34
C GLY A 403 2.35 -27.16 -6.63
N LEU A 404 2.31 -26.26 -5.63
CA LEU A 404 2.86 -24.92 -5.76
C LEU A 404 4.38 -24.95 -5.82
N SER A 405 4.96 -24.11 -6.68
CA SER A 405 6.40 -23.94 -6.79
C SER A 405 6.96 -23.25 -5.55
N THR A 406 8.02 -23.80 -4.96
CA THR A 406 8.67 -23.29 -3.75
C THR A 406 10.19 -23.42 -3.86
N ILE A 407 10.93 -22.58 -3.15
CA ILE A 407 12.39 -22.70 -3.06
C ILE A 407 12.73 -23.58 -1.85
N GLU A 408 13.59 -24.58 -2.07
CA GLU A 408 14.04 -25.48 -1.01
C GLU A 408 14.68 -24.71 0.16
N GLY A 409 14.26 -25.01 1.37
CA GLY A 409 14.76 -24.36 2.59
C GLY A 409 14.14 -22.98 2.88
N LEU A 410 13.28 -22.45 2.01
CA LEU A 410 12.57 -21.19 2.23
C LEU A 410 11.06 -21.40 2.39
N GLN A 411 10.49 -20.71 3.38
CA GLN A 411 9.05 -20.76 3.64
C GLN A 411 8.28 -19.99 2.58
N GLY A 412 7.15 -20.52 2.11
CA GLY A 412 6.21 -19.81 1.24
C GLY A 412 6.51 -19.95 -0.25
N VAL A 413 5.70 -19.27 -1.06
CA VAL A 413 5.73 -19.28 -2.52
C VAL A 413 6.36 -17.96 -2.98
N PRO A 414 7.43 -17.97 -3.80
CA PRO A 414 8.00 -16.75 -4.36
C PRO A 414 6.98 -16.01 -5.22
N ARG A 415 6.81 -14.72 -5.00
CA ARG A 415 5.89 -13.89 -5.76
C ARG A 415 6.42 -12.47 -5.92
N SER A 416 6.20 -11.88 -7.09
CA SER A 416 6.50 -10.47 -7.35
C SER A 416 5.67 -9.53 -6.47
N GLY A 417 6.05 -8.27 -6.42
CA GLY A 417 5.40 -7.25 -5.64
C GLY A 417 6.31 -6.65 -4.57
N GLY A 418 5.77 -5.84 -3.68
CA GLY A 418 6.57 -5.17 -2.66
C GLY A 418 5.78 -4.09 -1.93
N TYR A 419 6.48 -3.28 -1.15
CA TYR A 419 5.85 -2.23 -0.36
C TYR A 419 5.11 -1.21 -1.23
N GLN A 420 3.80 -1.06 -1.03
CA GLN A 420 2.95 -0.05 -1.66
C GLN A 420 2.94 -0.07 -3.21
N VAL A 421 3.13 -1.22 -3.82
CA VAL A 421 2.86 -1.41 -5.25
C VAL A 421 1.35 -1.56 -5.49
N LEU A 422 0.88 -1.34 -6.73
CA LEU A 422 -0.56 -1.43 -7.06
C LEU A 422 -1.12 -2.84 -6.88
N ASP A 423 -0.32 -3.86 -7.09
CA ASP A 423 -0.67 -5.26 -6.80
C ASP A 423 -1.02 -5.50 -5.31
N ALA A 424 -0.82 -4.47 -4.48
CA ALA A 424 -1.18 -4.40 -3.07
C ALA A 424 -0.47 -5.42 -2.17
N SER A 425 0.60 -6.05 -2.65
CA SER A 425 1.50 -6.84 -1.81
C SER A 425 2.18 -5.93 -0.78
N GLY A 426 2.38 -6.40 0.43
CA GLY A 426 2.87 -5.56 1.51
C GLY A 426 3.91 -6.27 2.37
N HIS A 427 4.77 -5.45 2.97
CA HIS A 427 5.67 -5.81 4.06
C HIS A 427 6.10 -4.53 4.79
N SER A 428 6.71 -4.64 5.97
CA SER A 428 7.22 -3.48 6.69
C SER A 428 8.39 -2.80 5.95
N VAL A 429 8.42 -1.46 5.93
CA VAL A 429 9.61 -0.71 5.45
C VAL A 429 10.84 -0.94 6.32
N ARG A 430 10.67 -1.50 7.52
CA ARG A 430 11.75 -1.86 8.45
C ARG A 430 12.14 -3.33 8.39
N ALA A 431 11.68 -4.06 7.37
CA ALA A 431 12.06 -5.46 7.19
C ALA A 431 13.59 -5.59 7.07
N ASN A 432 14.19 -6.44 7.91
CA ASN A 432 15.63 -6.65 7.95
C ASN A 432 16.02 -8.09 8.36
N SER A 433 15.09 -9.02 8.19
CA SER A 433 15.29 -10.44 8.41
C SER A 433 14.79 -11.26 7.24
N LEU A 434 15.21 -12.51 7.15
CA LEU A 434 14.89 -13.42 6.03
C LEU A 434 13.38 -13.47 5.72
N ASN A 435 12.54 -13.51 6.75
CA ASN A 435 11.09 -13.57 6.61
C ASN A 435 10.39 -12.21 6.82
N GLY A 436 11.15 -11.15 7.11
CA GLY A 436 10.61 -9.80 7.30
C GLY A 436 10.06 -9.17 6.01
N PHE A 437 10.48 -9.66 4.85
CA PHE A 437 10.00 -9.21 3.54
C PHE A 437 8.88 -10.07 2.96
N MET A 438 8.40 -11.06 3.73
CA MET A 438 7.29 -11.87 3.28
C MET A 438 6.04 -11.02 3.08
N PHE A 439 5.24 -11.43 2.11
CA PHE A 439 3.96 -10.84 1.78
C PHE A 439 3.01 -10.99 2.98
N ASP A 440 2.66 -9.91 3.64
CA ASP A 440 1.84 -9.89 4.86
C ASP A 440 0.40 -9.43 4.62
N ALA A 441 0.15 -8.71 3.52
CA ALA A 441 -1.15 -8.21 3.13
C ALA A 441 -1.26 -8.12 1.61
N GLY A 442 -2.46 -8.33 1.07
CA GLY A 442 -2.70 -8.27 -0.37
C GLY A 442 -4.16 -8.24 -0.77
N SER A 443 -4.42 -8.30 -2.07
CA SER A 443 -5.76 -8.26 -2.63
C SER A 443 -6.54 -9.52 -2.29
N ALA A 444 -7.60 -9.41 -1.49
CA ALA A 444 -8.53 -10.52 -1.25
C ALA A 444 -9.35 -10.87 -2.50
N ARG A 445 -9.53 -9.91 -3.41
CA ARG A 445 -10.19 -10.10 -4.71
C ARG A 445 -9.62 -9.11 -5.71
N ARG A 446 -9.33 -9.58 -6.91
CA ARG A 446 -9.11 -8.71 -8.07
C ARG A 446 -10.30 -8.85 -9.00
N MET A 447 -10.81 -7.75 -9.52
CA MET A 447 -11.96 -7.73 -10.42
C MET A 447 -11.78 -6.61 -11.45
N VAL A 448 -12.13 -6.91 -12.70
CA VAL A 448 -12.30 -5.93 -13.75
C VAL A 448 -13.69 -6.10 -14.33
N ALA A 449 -14.45 -5.01 -14.40
CA ALA A 449 -15.79 -4.99 -14.96
C ALA A 449 -15.88 -3.96 -16.08
N THR A 450 -16.54 -4.34 -17.17
CA THR A 450 -16.91 -3.44 -18.27
C THR A 450 -18.42 -3.38 -18.36
N MET A 451 -18.99 -2.17 -18.33
CA MET A 451 -20.41 -1.97 -18.56
C MET A 451 -20.68 -1.98 -20.05
N THR A 452 -21.66 -2.78 -20.48
CA THR A 452 -22.13 -2.85 -21.88
C THR A 452 -23.64 -2.66 -21.93
N ASP A 453 -24.19 -2.46 -23.12
CA ASP A 453 -25.65 -2.34 -23.31
C ASP A 453 -26.41 -3.61 -22.87
N ALA A 454 -25.74 -4.76 -22.84
CA ALA A 454 -26.29 -6.03 -22.38
C ALA A 454 -26.07 -6.29 -20.88
N GLY A 455 -25.43 -5.37 -20.17
CA GLY A 455 -25.07 -5.52 -18.77
C GLY A 455 -23.55 -5.60 -18.54
N PRO A 456 -23.11 -5.85 -17.29
CA PRO A 456 -21.70 -5.93 -16.96
C PRO A 456 -21.05 -7.21 -17.48
N VAL A 457 -19.84 -7.08 -18.07
CA VAL A 457 -18.93 -8.20 -18.33
C VAL A 457 -17.81 -8.12 -17.30
N VAL A 458 -17.65 -9.19 -16.51
CA VAL A 458 -16.79 -9.19 -15.33
C VAL A 458 -15.80 -10.35 -15.38
N GLU A 459 -14.56 -10.05 -15.05
CA GLU A 459 -13.52 -11.04 -14.79
C GLU A 459 -12.98 -10.82 -13.37
N GLN A 460 -12.75 -11.90 -12.65
CA GLN A 460 -12.30 -11.83 -11.25
C GLN A 460 -11.39 -12.99 -10.87
N ILE A 461 -10.75 -12.84 -9.71
CA ILE A 461 -9.95 -13.89 -9.07
C ILE A 461 -9.86 -13.64 -7.56
N ILE A 462 -9.81 -14.70 -6.78
CA ILE A 462 -9.58 -14.68 -5.33
C ILE A 462 -8.37 -15.54 -4.95
N PRO A 463 -7.68 -15.24 -3.85
CA PRO A 463 -6.60 -16.09 -3.33
C PRO A 463 -7.17 -17.34 -2.65
N GLY A 464 -7.15 -18.47 -3.33
CA GLY A 464 -7.70 -19.72 -2.82
C GLY A 464 -8.54 -20.45 -3.85
N GLY A 465 -9.72 -20.90 -3.45
CA GLY A 465 -10.68 -21.58 -4.31
C GLY A 465 -12.11 -21.29 -3.90
N GLN A 466 -13.06 -21.88 -4.61
CA GLN A 466 -14.49 -21.72 -4.31
C GLN A 466 -14.95 -22.65 -3.18
N SER A 467 -14.28 -23.80 -2.96
CA SER A 467 -14.60 -24.68 -1.87
C SER A 467 -13.96 -24.23 -0.56
N GLY A 468 -14.74 -24.18 0.52
CA GLY A 468 -14.22 -23.99 1.87
C GLY A 468 -13.73 -25.31 2.52
N VAL A 469 -13.80 -26.43 1.81
CA VAL A 469 -13.50 -27.76 2.34
C VAL A 469 -12.15 -28.23 1.81
N ILE A 470 -11.18 -28.39 2.69
CA ILE A 470 -9.80 -28.76 2.32
C ILE A 470 -9.72 -30.13 1.62
N THR A 471 -10.64 -31.05 1.93
CA THR A 471 -10.70 -32.36 1.31
C THR A 471 -11.18 -32.35 -0.14
N ASP A 472 -11.69 -31.23 -0.63
CA ASP A 472 -12.07 -31.08 -2.04
C ASP A 472 -10.84 -30.92 -2.96
N GLY A 473 -9.62 -31.02 -2.40
CA GLY A 473 -8.38 -31.06 -3.16
C GLY A 473 -8.20 -29.84 -4.05
N ALA A 474 -8.21 -30.05 -5.38
CA ALA A 474 -7.98 -28.97 -6.34
C ALA A 474 -8.99 -27.83 -6.24
N LEU A 475 -10.24 -28.07 -5.85
CA LEU A 475 -11.27 -27.02 -5.74
C LEU A 475 -11.03 -26.08 -4.55
N TYR A 476 -10.26 -26.51 -3.56
CA TYR A 476 -9.85 -25.67 -2.43
C TYR A 476 -8.87 -24.56 -2.83
N VAL A 477 -8.07 -24.77 -3.88
CA VAL A 477 -7.04 -23.84 -4.34
C VAL A 477 -7.11 -23.54 -5.86
N ASN A 478 -8.21 -23.87 -6.53
CA ASN A 478 -8.29 -23.77 -7.99
C ASN A 478 -8.11 -22.37 -8.57
N GLN A 479 -8.33 -21.33 -7.80
CA GLN A 479 -8.11 -19.95 -8.20
C GLN A 479 -6.75 -19.40 -7.75
N LEU A 480 -6.12 -20.02 -6.75
CA LEU A 480 -4.86 -19.54 -6.19
C LEU A 480 -3.75 -19.41 -7.23
N PHE A 481 -3.61 -20.39 -8.11
CA PHE A 481 -2.60 -20.37 -9.16
C PHE A 481 -2.76 -19.16 -10.09
N TYR A 482 -3.98 -18.85 -10.49
CA TYR A 482 -4.30 -17.67 -11.31
C TYR A 482 -4.10 -16.37 -10.52
N TRP A 483 -4.43 -16.38 -9.21
CA TRP A 483 -4.22 -15.23 -8.34
C TRP A 483 -2.73 -14.91 -8.20
N LEU A 484 -1.89 -15.92 -8.05
CA LEU A 484 -0.42 -15.75 -7.91
C LEU A 484 0.19 -15.07 -9.14
N THR A 485 -0.33 -15.32 -10.32
CA THR A 485 0.15 -14.77 -11.61
C THR A 485 -0.72 -13.66 -12.17
N ASN A 486 -1.61 -13.04 -11.37
CA ASN A 486 -2.51 -11.96 -11.80
C ASN A 486 -3.37 -12.32 -13.04
N ASN A 487 -3.67 -13.58 -13.25
CA ASN A 487 -4.64 -14.02 -14.24
C ASN A 487 -6.07 -13.98 -13.67
N TYR A 488 -7.05 -13.95 -14.55
CA TYR A 488 -8.46 -13.76 -14.20
C TYR A 488 -9.33 -14.86 -14.79
N LEU A 489 -10.46 -15.12 -14.15
CA LEU A 489 -11.52 -16.01 -14.63
C LEU A 489 -12.79 -15.20 -14.88
N PRO A 490 -13.59 -15.56 -15.90
CA PRO A 490 -14.85 -14.88 -16.16
C PRO A 490 -15.84 -15.13 -15.01
N LEU A 491 -16.55 -14.09 -14.58
CA LEU A 491 -17.71 -14.20 -13.71
C LEU A 491 -18.96 -14.36 -14.59
N ILE A 492 -19.58 -15.52 -14.54
CA ILE A 492 -20.80 -15.78 -15.30
C ILE A 492 -21.99 -15.24 -14.51
N ILE A 493 -22.71 -14.31 -15.12
CA ILE A 493 -23.88 -13.64 -14.53
C ILE A 493 -25.18 -13.85 -15.33
N ASP A 494 -25.10 -14.41 -16.55
CA ASP A 494 -26.25 -14.72 -17.37
C ASP A 494 -27.02 -15.92 -16.76
N PRO A 495 -28.29 -15.74 -16.33
CA PRO A 495 -29.08 -16.81 -15.73
C PRO A 495 -29.23 -18.04 -16.64
N ALA A 496 -29.36 -17.84 -17.96
CA ALA A 496 -29.51 -18.94 -18.88
C ALA A 496 -28.23 -19.79 -19.02
N VAL A 497 -27.07 -19.15 -18.94
CA VAL A 497 -25.78 -19.86 -18.91
C VAL A 497 -25.59 -20.56 -17.57
N ILE A 498 -25.93 -19.90 -16.45
CA ILE A 498 -25.85 -20.48 -15.12
C ILE A 498 -26.71 -21.74 -15.02
N GLU A 499 -27.95 -21.70 -15.54
CA GLU A 499 -28.85 -22.86 -15.56
C GLU A 499 -28.27 -24.06 -16.30
N GLN A 500 -27.49 -23.82 -17.37
CA GLN A 500 -26.87 -24.88 -18.16
C GLN A 500 -25.65 -25.53 -17.48
N ILE A 501 -24.89 -24.77 -16.68
CA ILE A 501 -23.63 -25.22 -16.09
C ILE A 501 -23.69 -25.53 -14.61
N GLN A 502 -24.77 -25.14 -13.93
CA GLN A 502 -24.94 -25.40 -12.50
C GLN A 502 -24.98 -26.89 -12.20
N VAL A 503 -24.31 -27.28 -11.12
CA VAL A 503 -24.35 -28.66 -10.60
C VAL A 503 -25.33 -28.82 -9.46
N ARG A 504 -25.74 -27.71 -8.83
CA ARG A 504 -26.69 -27.67 -7.72
C ARG A 504 -27.34 -26.28 -7.64
N MET A 505 -28.61 -26.25 -7.24
CA MET A 505 -29.35 -25.05 -6.87
C MET A 505 -29.89 -25.21 -5.46
N ASP A 506 -29.65 -24.23 -4.60
CA ASP A 506 -30.25 -24.15 -3.27
C ASP A 506 -31.29 -23.03 -3.26
N GLU A 507 -32.49 -23.32 -2.81
CA GLU A 507 -33.58 -22.35 -2.68
C GLU A 507 -33.74 -21.97 -1.20
N PHE A 508 -33.70 -20.70 -0.91
CA PHE A 508 -33.99 -20.16 0.44
C PHE A 508 -35.42 -19.65 0.47
N ILE A 509 -36.28 -20.33 1.19
CA ILE A 509 -37.66 -19.91 1.40
C ILE A 509 -37.77 -19.16 2.73
N PRO A 510 -38.67 -18.15 2.84
CA PRO A 510 -38.89 -17.36 4.05
C PRO A 510 -39.30 -18.18 5.27
#